data_e9fa5e51d7288539c5fd6a46a2bf72b8
#
_entry.id   e9fa5e51d7288539c5fd6a46a2bf72b8
#
_cell.length_a   1.000
_cell.length_b   1.000
_cell.length_c   1.000
_cell.angle_alpha   90.00
_cell.angle_beta   90.00
_cell.angle_gamma   90.00
#
_symmetry.space_group_name_H-M   'P 1'
#
loop_
_entity.id
_entity.type
_entity.pdbx_description
1 polymer ?
#
loop_
_entity_poly.entity_id
_entity_poly.type
_entity_poly.pdbx_seq_one_letter_code
_entity_poly.pdbx_strand_id
1 'polypeptide(L)'
;MQRRTFIKNSTLSVISISAFGALNWNGKNFEGDTPTTTDILGPFYRPGTPLRTNLRLTNSNGTPIVLKGKIFREDGKTPINDAFVEIWHCDENQVYDNTSDEYKYRGGQRTKSDGKYEFKSILPVPYKAVPSNEASWRPAHIHLRVSVHGQQDLVTQIYFKDGKYVDTDKWASAPQAVNRILRISKNNSGESEIIFNVTMSKEIPLDKKVYDKITGLYDIGDNNFIEFIKSDDLLLMKQNGQLWASLKYIGNNTFEGGIGYPKASFELQKDGTVKAVVVTEIPTLKTYNGIKYLKYNF
;
A
#
# COMPACT_ATOMS: atom_id res chain seq x y z
N MET A 1 -8.04 -4.50 49.59
CA MET A 1 -9.14 -3.69 49.08
C MET A 1 -8.98 -3.51 47.56
N GLN A 2 -9.90 -4.05 46.88
CA GLN A 2 -10.14 -4.33 45.47
C GLN A 2 -9.68 -3.23 44.49
N ARG A 3 -8.65 -3.56 43.68
CA ARG A 3 -8.26 -2.84 42.46
C ARG A 3 -8.74 -3.53 41.17
N ARG A 4 -9.69 -4.48 41.28
CA ARG A 4 -10.12 -5.32 40.14
C ARG A 4 -11.47 -4.96 39.51
N THR A 5 -12.15 -3.92 39.95
CA THR A 5 -13.54 -3.62 39.50
C THR A 5 -13.66 -2.45 38.56
N PHE A 6 -12.56 -1.72 38.26
CA PHE A 6 -12.62 -0.51 37.40
C PHE A 6 -12.47 -0.77 35.88
N ILE A 7 -12.09 -1.99 35.50
CA ILE A 7 -11.85 -2.31 34.07
C ILE A 7 -13.07 -2.95 33.38
N LYS A 8 -14.16 -3.20 34.10
CA LYS A 8 -15.30 -3.92 33.51
C LYS A 8 -16.33 -3.10 32.75
N ASN A 9 -16.29 -1.78 32.78
CA ASN A 9 -17.32 -0.91 32.14
C ASN A 9 -16.80 0.25 31.32
N SER A 10 -15.54 0.29 30.92
CA SER A 10 -15.09 1.24 29.92
C SER A 10 -15.05 0.53 28.57
N THR A 11 -16.09 0.69 27.79
CA THR A 11 -16.05 0.51 26.34
C THR A 11 -15.10 1.57 25.79
N LEU A 12 -13.81 1.28 25.79
CA LEU A 12 -12.82 2.10 25.09
C LEU A 12 -13.00 1.84 23.58
N SER A 13 -13.95 2.57 22.99
CA SER A 13 -14.00 2.73 21.55
C SER A 13 -12.84 3.65 21.15
N VAL A 14 -11.68 3.07 20.92
CA VAL A 14 -10.58 3.82 20.28
C VAL A 14 -10.93 3.91 18.81
N ILE A 15 -11.58 5.00 18.43
CA ILE A 15 -11.76 5.36 17.02
C ILE A 15 -10.46 6.05 16.59
N SER A 16 -9.56 5.30 16.00
CA SER A 16 -8.46 5.91 15.26
C SER A 16 -8.97 6.22 13.85
N ILE A 17 -9.49 7.42 13.65
CA ILE A 17 -9.81 7.93 12.31
C ILE A 17 -8.47 8.34 11.69
N SER A 18 -7.88 7.46 10.91
CA SER A 18 -6.81 7.82 10.00
C SER A 18 -7.39 8.01 8.59
N ALA A 19 -6.72 8.75 7.74
CA ALA A 19 -7.07 8.82 6.31
C ALA A 19 -6.99 7.45 5.62
N PHE A 20 -6.56 6.43 6.32
CA PHE A 20 -6.30 5.07 5.88
C PHE A 20 -7.38 4.05 6.27
N GLY A 21 -8.45 4.46 6.93
CA GLY A 21 -9.53 3.60 7.40
C GLY A 21 -9.78 3.71 8.90
N ALA A 22 -10.94 3.27 9.33
CA ALA A 22 -11.34 3.25 10.74
C ALA A 22 -11.30 1.83 11.27
N LEU A 23 -10.52 1.59 12.31
CA LEU A 23 -10.55 0.35 13.08
C LEU A 23 -11.45 0.51 14.30
N ASN A 24 -12.47 -0.29 14.41
CA ASN A 24 -13.35 -0.35 15.56
C ASN A 24 -13.04 -1.58 16.42
N TRP A 25 -12.87 -1.39 17.71
CA TRP A 25 -12.82 -2.49 18.65
C TRP A 25 -14.24 -2.88 19.07
N ASN A 26 -14.69 -4.08 18.71
CA ASN A 26 -16.04 -4.59 19.04
C ASN A 26 -16.14 -5.31 20.40
N GLY A 27 -15.09 -5.23 21.22
CA GLY A 27 -14.98 -5.94 22.50
C GLY A 27 -14.25 -7.28 22.42
N LYS A 28 -13.96 -7.79 21.21
CA LYS A 28 -13.23 -9.05 20.97
C LYS A 28 -12.15 -8.92 19.89
N ASN A 29 -12.46 -8.22 18.82
CA ASN A 29 -11.58 -8.04 17.67
C ASN A 29 -11.66 -6.61 17.18
N PHE A 30 -10.62 -6.16 16.48
CA PHE A 30 -10.72 -4.98 15.66
C PHE A 30 -11.60 -5.31 14.44
N GLU A 31 -12.67 -4.56 14.26
CA GLU A 31 -13.56 -4.63 13.11
C GLU A 31 -13.42 -3.37 12.28
N GLY A 32 -13.68 -3.55 11.03
CA GLY A 32 -13.69 -2.45 10.08
C GLY A 32 -12.36 -2.38 9.36
N ASP A 33 -12.44 -2.47 8.13
CA ASP A 33 -11.56 -2.05 7.11
C ASP A 33 -12.48 -1.43 6.07
N THR A 34 -13.26 -0.49 6.55
CA THR A 34 -14.15 0.29 5.70
C THR A 34 -13.76 1.76 5.86
N PRO A 35 -12.92 2.27 4.97
CA PRO A 35 -12.30 1.66 3.80
C PRO A 35 -11.10 0.76 4.10
N THR A 36 -10.69 -0.04 3.10
CA THR A 36 -9.49 -0.87 3.16
C THR A 36 -8.25 -0.02 3.44
N THR A 37 -7.46 -0.43 4.42
CA THR A 37 -6.28 0.31 4.86
C THR A 37 -5.14 0.22 3.84
N THR A 38 -4.40 1.31 3.69
CA THR A 38 -3.18 1.35 2.87
C THR A 38 -2.02 0.60 3.54
N ASP A 39 -1.07 0.21 2.72
CA ASP A 39 0.23 -0.28 3.16
C ASP A 39 1.34 0.31 2.27
N ILE A 40 2.57 -0.02 2.57
CA ILE A 40 3.70 0.49 1.79
C ILE A 40 3.70 -0.06 0.38
N LEU A 41 4.08 0.79 -0.57
CA LEU A 41 4.33 0.39 -1.96
C LEU A 41 5.51 -0.58 -2.06
N GLY A 42 6.52 -0.36 -1.24
CA GLY A 42 7.78 -1.08 -1.31
C GLY A 42 8.66 -0.67 -2.49
N PRO A 43 9.94 -1.06 -2.46
CA PRO A 43 10.92 -0.64 -3.48
C PRO A 43 10.80 -1.43 -4.81
N PHE A 44 9.94 -2.43 -4.85
CA PHE A 44 9.81 -3.34 -6.01
C PHE A 44 8.60 -3.04 -6.89
N TYR A 45 7.91 -1.92 -6.67
CA TYR A 45 6.86 -1.49 -7.59
C TYR A 45 7.47 -1.13 -8.96
N ARG A 46 6.79 -1.55 -10.01
CA ARG A 46 7.18 -1.27 -11.39
C ARG A 46 5.92 -0.93 -12.19
N PRO A 47 5.84 0.25 -12.79
CA PRO A 47 4.70 0.63 -13.63
C PRO A 47 4.67 -0.19 -14.93
N GLY A 48 3.54 -0.14 -15.63
CA GLY A 48 3.39 -0.84 -16.91
C GLY A 48 3.02 -2.31 -16.78
N THR A 49 2.42 -2.71 -15.66
CA THR A 49 1.95 -4.08 -15.44
C THR A 49 1.05 -4.56 -16.58
N PRO A 50 1.35 -5.71 -17.21
CA PRO A 50 0.57 -6.23 -18.31
C PRO A 50 -0.83 -6.70 -17.87
N LEU A 51 -1.81 -6.57 -18.79
CA LEU A 51 -3.16 -7.10 -18.58
C LEU A 51 -3.15 -8.61 -18.68
N ARG A 52 -3.04 -9.28 -17.55
CA ARG A 52 -3.11 -10.74 -17.43
C ARG A 52 -3.48 -11.15 -16.02
N THR A 53 -4.17 -12.27 -15.92
CA THR A 53 -4.66 -12.83 -14.65
C THR A 53 -4.03 -14.16 -14.29
N ASN A 54 -3.46 -14.87 -15.26
CA ASN A 54 -2.65 -16.06 -14.99
C ASN A 54 -1.17 -15.69 -14.95
N LEU A 55 -0.61 -15.71 -13.75
CA LEU A 55 0.78 -15.34 -13.47
C LEU A 55 1.65 -16.58 -13.22
N ARG A 56 1.07 -17.79 -13.32
CA ARG A 56 1.81 -19.05 -13.13
C ARG A 56 2.75 -19.28 -14.30
N LEU A 57 3.99 -19.60 -13.97
CA LEU A 57 5.00 -19.97 -14.94
C LEU A 57 5.04 -21.49 -15.09
N THR A 58 5.30 -21.98 -16.30
CA THR A 58 5.29 -23.41 -16.61
C THR A 58 6.32 -24.21 -15.77
N ASN A 59 7.44 -23.59 -15.45
CA ASN A 59 8.54 -24.23 -14.72
C ASN A 59 8.69 -23.75 -13.28
N SER A 60 7.64 -23.14 -12.69
CA SER A 60 7.65 -22.73 -11.29
C SER A 60 7.38 -23.91 -10.37
N ASN A 61 8.16 -24.02 -9.30
CA ASN A 61 7.93 -24.96 -8.19
C ASN A 61 7.10 -24.33 -7.06
N GLY A 62 6.62 -23.09 -7.24
CA GLY A 62 5.83 -22.40 -6.24
C GLY A 62 4.46 -23.05 -6.00
N THR A 63 3.96 -22.95 -4.78
CA THR A 63 2.64 -23.47 -4.42
C THR A 63 1.53 -22.70 -5.12
N PRO A 64 0.70 -23.32 -5.97
CA PRO A 64 -0.37 -22.62 -6.67
C PRO A 64 -1.41 -22.04 -5.73
N ILE A 65 -1.85 -20.81 -6.02
CA ILE A 65 -2.96 -20.12 -5.34
C ILE A 65 -3.87 -19.43 -6.34
N VAL A 66 -5.10 -19.15 -5.89
CA VAL A 66 -6.03 -18.20 -6.50
C VAL A 66 -6.27 -17.06 -5.52
N LEU A 67 -6.02 -15.84 -5.94
CA LEU A 67 -6.44 -14.63 -5.23
C LEU A 67 -7.65 -14.06 -5.94
N LYS A 68 -8.76 -13.88 -5.21
CA LYS A 68 -9.98 -13.30 -5.76
C LYS A 68 -10.69 -12.40 -4.78
N GLY A 69 -11.57 -11.55 -5.27
CA GLY A 69 -12.37 -10.67 -4.44
C GLY A 69 -13.24 -9.73 -5.25
N LYS A 70 -13.76 -8.70 -4.58
CA LYS A 70 -14.55 -7.64 -5.18
C LYS A 70 -14.03 -6.28 -4.73
N ILE A 71 -14.17 -5.31 -5.61
CA ILE A 71 -13.89 -3.91 -5.33
C ILE A 71 -15.21 -3.18 -5.10
N PHE A 72 -15.34 -2.52 -3.96
CA PHE A 72 -16.53 -1.79 -3.54
C PHE A 72 -16.24 -0.30 -3.39
N ARG A 73 -17.30 0.51 -3.54
CA ARG A 73 -17.29 1.93 -3.14
C ARG A 73 -17.14 2.07 -1.63
N GLU A 74 -17.06 3.30 -1.15
CA GLU A 74 -16.94 3.67 0.27
C GLU A 74 -18.06 3.10 1.17
N ASP A 75 -19.20 2.72 0.60
CA ASP A 75 -20.32 2.11 1.33
C ASP A 75 -20.08 0.61 1.65
N GLY A 76 -19.00 0.02 1.14
CA GLY A 76 -18.66 -1.39 1.31
C GLY A 76 -19.63 -2.38 0.64
N LYS A 77 -20.54 -1.91 -0.22
CA LYS A 77 -21.63 -2.70 -0.81
C LYS A 77 -21.74 -2.54 -2.32
N THR A 78 -21.63 -1.32 -2.82
CA THR A 78 -21.76 -1.01 -4.25
C THR A 78 -20.50 -1.44 -4.99
N PRO A 79 -20.56 -2.43 -5.90
CA PRO A 79 -19.39 -2.86 -6.65
C PRO A 79 -18.92 -1.77 -7.62
N ILE A 80 -17.61 -1.71 -7.86
CA ILE A 80 -17.04 -0.79 -8.83
C ILE A 80 -16.74 -1.54 -10.13
N ASN A 81 -17.34 -1.06 -11.22
CA ASN A 81 -17.00 -1.47 -12.58
C ASN A 81 -15.77 -0.72 -13.05
N ASP A 82 -14.96 -1.39 -13.89
CA ASP A 82 -13.76 -0.81 -14.53
C ASP A 82 -12.66 -0.33 -13.56
N ALA A 83 -12.67 -0.80 -12.30
CA ALA A 83 -11.53 -0.61 -11.43
C ALA A 83 -10.34 -1.43 -11.95
N PHE A 84 -9.19 -0.79 -12.12
CA PHE A 84 -7.95 -1.50 -12.45
C PHE A 84 -7.35 -2.07 -11.17
N VAL A 85 -7.20 -3.38 -11.14
CA VAL A 85 -6.59 -4.12 -10.02
C VAL A 85 -5.30 -4.72 -10.52
N GLU A 86 -4.18 -4.41 -9.89
CA GLU A 86 -2.90 -5.03 -10.18
C GLU A 86 -2.28 -5.65 -8.93
N ILE A 87 -1.54 -6.72 -9.14
CA ILE A 87 -0.78 -7.39 -8.08
C ILE A 87 0.66 -7.61 -8.49
N TRP A 88 1.56 -7.66 -7.49
CA TRP A 88 2.94 -8.10 -7.65
C TRP A 88 3.46 -8.73 -6.36
N HIS A 89 4.34 -9.71 -6.51
CA HIS A 89 4.99 -10.39 -5.39
C HIS A 89 6.30 -11.06 -5.83
N CYS A 90 7.11 -11.51 -4.88
CA CYS A 90 8.29 -12.30 -5.17
C CYS A 90 7.93 -13.73 -5.61
N ASP A 91 8.85 -14.38 -6.28
CA ASP A 91 8.77 -15.80 -6.61
C ASP A 91 9.09 -16.71 -5.40
N GLU A 92 9.14 -18.02 -5.64
CA GLU A 92 9.53 -19.06 -4.67
C GLU A 92 11.00 -18.99 -4.24
N ASN A 93 11.84 -18.22 -4.96
CA ASN A 93 13.25 -17.98 -4.67
C ASN A 93 13.51 -16.62 -4.03
N GLN A 94 12.46 -15.92 -3.53
CA GLN A 94 12.54 -14.61 -2.89
C GLN A 94 12.87 -13.45 -3.85
N VAL A 95 12.72 -13.65 -5.16
CA VAL A 95 13.12 -12.66 -6.18
C VAL A 95 11.89 -11.93 -6.73
N TYR A 96 11.96 -10.60 -6.75
CA TYR A 96 11.04 -9.75 -7.50
C TYR A 96 11.60 -9.50 -8.91
N ASP A 97 10.80 -9.73 -9.93
CA ASP A 97 11.15 -9.35 -11.29
C ASP A 97 11.02 -7.84 -11.50
N ASN A 98 12.13 -7.13 -11.39
CA ASN A 98 12.16 -5.68 -11.50
C ASN A 98 12.62 -5.17 -12.87
N THR A 99 13.14 -6.05 -13.74
CA THR A 99 13.86 -5.63 -14.94
C THR A 99 13.48 -6.38 -16.21
N SER A 100 12.97 -7.62 -16.13
CA SER A 100 12.67 -8.39 -17.35
C SER A 100 11.38 -7.90 -18.02
N ASP A 101 11.30 -8.04 -19.32
CA ASP A 101 10.09 -7.72 -20.09
C ASP A 101 8.95 -8.72 -19.86
N GLU A 102 9.24 -9.83 -19.16
CA GLU A 102 8.24 -10.84 -18.82
C GLU A 102 7.30 -10.40 -17.68
N TYR A 103 7.70 -9.45 -16.84
CA TYR A 103 6.91 -9.02 -15.69
C TYR A 103 6.46 -10.20 -14.81
N LYS A 104 7.38 -11.11 -14.46
CA LYS A 104 7.04 -12.31 -13.67
C LYS A 104 6.31 -11.95 -12.39
N TYR A 105 5.25 -12.70 -12.10
CA TYR A 105 4.39 -12.51 -10.93
C TYR A 105 3.85 -11.09 -10.76
N ARG A 106 3.64 -10.40 -11.90
CA ARG A 106 2.95 -9.12 -12.01
C ARG A 106 1.84 -9.22 -13.03
N GLY A 107 0.67 -8.74 -12.68
CA GLY A 107 -0.48 -8.76 -13.59
C GLY A 107 -1.56 -7.81 -13.13
N GLY A 108 -2.34 -7.36 -14.11
CA GLY A 108 -3.47 -6.47 -13.89
C GLY A 108 -4.70 -6.90 -14.62
N GLN A 109 -5.84 -6.49 -14.13
CA GLN A 109 -7.13 -6.64 -14.80
C GLN A 109 -8.08 -5.51 -14.43
N ARG A 110 -9.13 -5.34 -15.23
CA ARG A 110 -10.24 -4.46 -14.90
C ARG A 110 -11.42 -5.25 -14.38
N THR A 111 -12.08 -4.75 -13.35
CA THR A 111 -13.30 -5.35 -12.82
C THR A 111 -14.46 -5.20 -13.77
N LYS A 112 -15.39 -6.16 -13.73
CA LYS A 112 -16.67 -6.08 -14.42
C LYS A 112 -17.74 -5.42 -13.55
N SER A 113 -18.97 -5.38 -14.01
CA SER A 113 -20.10 -4.74 -13.32
C SER A 113 -20.38 -5.29 -11.90
N ASP A 114 -19.95 -6.52 -11.62
CA ASP A 114 -20.06 -7.14 -10.30
C ASP A 114 -18.85 -6.87 -9.38
N GLY A 115 -17.91 -6.04 -9.84
CA GLY A 115 -16.70 -5.63 -9.12
C GLY A 115 -15.66 -6.71 -8.93
N LYS A 116 -15.84 -7.91 -9.50
CA LYS A 116 -14.95 -9.06 -9.26
C LYS A 116 -13.59 -8.93 -9.93
N TYR A 117 -12.59 -9.47 -9.24
CA TYR A 117 -11.27 -9.75 -9.78
C TYR A 117 -10.79 -11.15 -9.36
N GLU A 118 -9.90 -11.74 -10.16
CA GLU A 118 -9.29 -13.04 -9.89
C GLU A 118 -7.92 -13.13 -10.54
N PHE A 119 -6.92 -13.60 -9.76
CA PHE A 119 -5.59 -13.91 -10.24
C PHE A 119 -5.21 -15.35 -9.89
N LYS A 120 -4.60 -16.06 -10.82
CA LYS A 120 -3.95 -17.35 -10.60
C LYS A 120 -2.46 -17.12 -10.50
N SER A 121 -1.86 -17.45 -9.35
CA SER A 121 -0.45 -17.24 -9.11
C SER A 121 0.14 -18.35 -8.24
N ILE A 122 1.28 -18.09 -7.63
CA ILE A 122 1.89 -18.91 -6.58
C ILE A 122 1.85 -18.16 -5.26
N LEU A 123 1.89 -18.89 -4.16
CA LEU A 123 2.08 -18.32 -2.83
C LEU A 123 3.50 -17.76 -2.73
N PRO A 124 3.68 -16.45 -2.48
CA PRO A 124 5.02 -15.90 -2.27
C PRO A 124 5.63 -16.46 -0.99
N VAL A 125 6.92 -16.29 -0.85
CA VAL A 125 7.68 -16.73 0.31
C VAL A 125 8.18 -15.54 1.13
N PRO A 126 8.49 -15.72 2.43
CA PRO A 126 9.20 -14.68 3.19
C PRO A 126 10.55 -14.38 2.56
N TYR A 127 10.98 -13.12 2.59
CA TYR A 127 12.27 -12.71 2.02
C TYR A 127 12.97 -11.66 2.90
N LYS A 128 14.28 -11.50 2.70
CA LYS A 128 15.07 -10.42 3.31
C LYS A 128 15.01 -9.17 2.46
N ALA A 129 14.49 -8.08 3.01
CA ALA A 129 14.48 -6.79 2.31
C ALA A 129 15.89 -6.23 2.10
N VAL A 130 16.81 -6.53 3.01
CA VAL A 130 18.25 -6.23 2.91
C VAL A 130 19.02 -7.54 3.13
N PRO A 131 19.63 -8.12 2.10
CA PRO A 131 20.25 -9.46 2.17
C PRO A 131 21.25 -9.64 3.31
N SER A 132 22.02 -8.60 3.63
CA SER A 132 23.04 -8.61 4.69
C SER A 132 22.51 -8.38 6.11
N ASN A 133 21.20 -8.10 6.27
CA ASN A 133 20.58 -7.75 7.55
C ASN A 133 19.57 -8.81 7.97
N GLU A 134 19.89 -9.61 9.00
CA GLU A 134 18.99 -10.63 9.55
C GLU A 134 17.68 -10.04 10.12
N ALA A 135 17.68 -8.82 10.58
CA ALA A 135 16.46 -8.15 11.07
C ALA A 135 15.53 -7.65 9.96
N SER A 136 15.90 -7.81 8.68
CA SER A 136 15.13 -7.30 7.54
C SER A 136 14.16 -8.31 6.93
N TRP A 137 13.88 -9.42 7.60
CA TRP A 137 12.91 -10.38 7.12
C TRP A 137 11.51 -9.78 7.01
N ARG A 138 10.91 -9.96 5.85
CA ARG A 138 9.51 -9.66 5.57
C ARG A 138 8.69 -10.96 5.49
N PRO A 139 7.46 -10.98 6.02
CA PRO A 139 6.55 -12.11 5.79
C PRO A 139 6.22 -12.27 4.31
N ALA A 140 5.77 -13.44 3.92
CA ALA A 140 5.15 -13.64 2.62
C ALA A 140 4.00 -12.66 2.44
N HIS A 141 3.94 -11.95 1.30
CA HIS A 141 2.87 -11.00 1.02
C HIS A 141 2.68 -10.77 -0.48
N ILE A 142 1.47 -10.39 -0.84
CA ILE A 142 1.12 -9.93 -2.17
C ILE A 142 0.81 -8.44 -2.08
N HIS A 143 1.49 -7.63 -2.87
CA HIS A 143 1.11 -6.24 -3.09
C HIS A 143 -0.12 -6.17 -3.98
N LEU A 144 -1.00 -5.24 -3.67
CA LEU A 144 -2.19 -4.96 -4.45
C LEU A 144 -2.37 -3.46 -4.59
N ARG A 145 -2.64 -3.01 -5.83
CA ARG A 145 -3.03 -1.65 -6.14
C ARG A 145 -4.41 -1.68 -6.80
N VAL A 146 -5.28 -0.78 -6.38
CA VAL A 146 -6.58 -0.57 -7.03
C VAL A 146 -6.64 0.88 -7.49
N SER A 147 -6.86 1.06 -8.79
CA SER A 147 -7.03 2.37 -9.43
C SER A 147 -8.46 2.50 -9.97
N VAL A 148 -9.12 3.58 -9.61
CA VAL A 148 -10.48 3.92 -10.06
C VAL A 148 -10.43 5.31 -10.67
N HIS A 149 -10.97 5.46 -11.89
CA HIS A 149 -10.92 6.76 -12.57
C HIS A 149 -11.51 7.88 -11.70
N GLY A 150 -10.74 8.95 -11.56
CA GLY A 150 -11.11 10.12 -10.76
C GLY A 150 -10.96 9.93 -9.26
N GLN A 151 -10.37 8.82 -8.79
CA GLN A 151 -10.10 8.57 -7.38
C GLN A 151 -8.62 8.32 -7.15
N GLN A 152 -8.15 8.61 -5.93
CA GLN A 152 -6.80 8.24 -5.53
C GLN A 152 -6.68 6.72 -5.42
N ASP A 153 -5.57 6.19 -5.89
CA ASP A 153 -5.30 4.77 -5.83
C ASP A 153 -5.17 4.27 -4.38
N LEU A 154 -5.65 3.07 -4.17
CA LEU A 154 -5.32 2.28 -2.99
C LEU A 154 -4.09 1.44 -3.28
N VAL A 155 -3.06 1.59 -2.46
CA VAL A 155 -1.91 0.67 -2.41
C VAL A 155 -1.94 -0.06 -1.08
N THR A 156 -1.89 -1.39 -1.12
CA THR A 156 -1.96 -2.21 0.08
C THR A 156 -1.15 -3.50 -0.06
N GLN A 157 -1.05 -4.28 1.01
CA GLN A 157 -0.41 -5.59 1.02
C GLN A 157 -1.32 -6.60 1.71
N ILE A 158 -1.36 -7.81 1.18
CA ILE A 158 -2.07 -8.96 1.72
C ILE A 158 -1.05 -9.88 2.37
N TYR A 159 -1.26 -10.20 3.64
CA TYR A 159 -0.46 -11.13 4.43
C TYR A 159 -1.24 -12.43 4.68
N PHE A 160 -0.55 -13.45 5.17
CA PHE A 160 -1.15 -14.76 5.39
C PHE A 160 -1.12 -15.12 6.86
N LYS A 161 -2.26 -15.55 7.38
CA LYS A 161 -2.39 -15.95 8.78
C LYS A 161 -1.45 -17.11 9.09
N ASP A 162 -0.85 -17.06 10.28
CA ASP A 162 0.15 -18.02 10.76
C ASP A 162 1.44 -18.02 9.91
N GLY A 163 1.62 -17.01 9.06
CA GLY A 163 2.81 -16.82 8.25
C GLY A 163 4.03 -16.42 9.08
N LYS A 164 5.20 -16.96 8.73
CA LYS A 164 6.46 -16.60 9.39
C LYS A 164 6.70 -15.10 9.28
N TYR A 165 7.12 -14.47 10.37
CA TYR A 165 7.42 -13.04 10.52
C TYR A 165 6.23 -12.08 10.52
N VAL A 166 4.97 -12.52 10.43
CA VAL A 166 3.81 -11.63 10.47
C VAL A 166 3.75 -10.84 11.77
N ASP A 167 4.01 -11.49 12.90
CA ASP A 167 3.92 -10.86 14.23
C ASP A 167 5.12 -9.95 14.56
N THR A 168 6.21 -10.04 13.81
CA THR A 168 7.45 -9.28 14.04
C THR A 168 7.72 -8.22 12.98
N ASP A 169 7.08 -8.31 11.82
CA ASP A 169 7.20 -7.32 10.75
C ASP A 169 6.45 -6.04 11.11
N LYS A 170 7.11 -4.89 10.96
CA LYS A 170 6.55 -3.60 11.36
C LYS A 170 5.21 -3.28 10.69
N TRP A 171 5.03 -3.68 9.44
CA TRP A 171 3.82 -3.37 8.66
C TRP A 171 2.74 -4.42 8.84
N ALA A 172 3.11 -5.70 8.84
CA ALA A 172 2.14 -6.80 9.03
C ALA A 172 1.60 -6.85 10.46
N SER A 173 2.41 -6.52 11.50
CA SER A 173 1.97 -6.49 12.89
C SER A 173 1.24 -5.20 13.29
N ALA A 174 1.21 -4.20 12.41
CA ALA A 174 0.51 -2.95 12.69
C ALA A 174 -1.01 -3.19 12.85
N PRO A 175 -1.68 -2.49 13.78
CA PRO A 175 -3.12 -2.65 13.97
C PRO A 175 -3.95 -2.49 12.70
N GLN A 176 -3.50 -1.62 11.78
CA GLN A 176 -4.13 -1.39 10.49
C GLN A 176 -4.06 -2.59 9.54
N ALA A 177 -3.18 -3.57 9.80
CA ALA A 177 -3.03 -4.75 8.95
C ALA A 177 -4.00 -5.89 9.28
N VAL A 178 -4.74 -5.81 10.38
CA VAL A 178 -5.53 -6.93 10.93
C VAL A 178 -6.47 -7.58 9.89
N ASN A 179 -7.14 -6.78 9.06
CA ASN A 179 -8.07 -7.28 8.03
C ASN A 179 -7.37 -7.65 6.72
N ARG A 180 -6.06 -7.50 6.64
CA ARG A 180 -5.21 -7.87 5.50
C ARG A 180 -4.35 -9.11 5.77
N ILE A 181 -4.48 -9.69 6.98
CA ILE A 181 -3.89 -10.97 7.37
C ILE A 181 -4.94 -12.06 7.12
N LEU A 182 -4.87 -12.71 5.99
CA LEU A 182 -5.90 -13.58 5.48
C LEU A 182 -5.59 -15.07 5.69
N ARG A 183 -6.65 -15.87 5.85
CA ARG A 183 -6.53 -17.32 5.82
C ARG A 183 -6.47 -17.83 4.38
N ILE A 184 -5.62 -18.80 4.15
CA ILE A 184 -5.63 -19.60 2.93
C ILE A 184 -6.65 -20.72 3.14
N SER A 185 -7.63 -20.82 2.26
CA SER A 185 -8.66 -21.86 2.26
C SER A 185 -8.49 -22.78 1.04
N LYS A 186 -9.29 -23.82 0.97
CA LYS A 186 -9.41 -24.64 -0.24
C LYS A 186 -10.73 -24.33 -0.93
N ASN A 187 -10.69 -24.14 -2.25
CA ASN A 187 -11.91 -24.03 -3.05
C ASN A 187 -12.51 -25.41 -3.33
N ASN A 188 -13.66 -25.46 -4.02
CA ASN A 188 -14.37 -26.70 -4.33
C ASN A 188 -13.57 -27.69 -5.18
N SER A 189 -12.55 -27.23 -5.90
CA SER A 189 -11.62 -28.08 -6.68
C SER A 189 -10.39 -28.49 -5.88
N GLY A 190 -10.30 -28.14 -4.59
CA GLY A 190 -9.16 -28.45 -3.71
C GLY A 190 -7.96 -27.52 -3.91
N GLU A 191 -8.06 -26.48 -4.72
CA GLU A 191 -7.01 -25.50 -4.93
C GLU A 191 -6.97 -24.48 -3.80
N SER A 192 -5.77 -24.05 -3.41
CA SER A 192 -5.60 -22.99 -2.40
C SER A 192 -6.15 -21.66 -2.91
N GLU A 193 -6.99 -21.02 -2.12
CA GLU A 193 -7.56 -19.72 -2.46
C GLU A 193 -7.50 -18.72 -1.32
N ILE A 194 -7.45 -17.45 -1.69
CA ILE A 194 -7.47 -16.29 -0.81
C ILE A 194 -8.56 -15.37 -1.31
N ILE A 195 -9.44 -14.95 -0.41
CA ILE A 195 -10.52 -14.01 -0.73
C ILE A 195 -10.19 -12.68 -0.06
N PHE A 196 -10.05 -11.64 -0.86
CA PHE A 196 -9.81 -10.29 -0.37
C PHE A 196 -10.73 -9.29 -1.05
N ASN A 197 -11.72 -8.81 -0.31
CA ASN A 197 -12.59 -7.73 -0.77
C ASN A 197 -11.97 -6.39 -0.41
N VAL A 198 -12.08 -5.43 -1.31
CA VAL A 198 -11.54 -4.08 -1.15
C VAL A 198 -12.69 -3.07 -1.12
N THR A 199 -12.68 -2.20 -0.12
CA THR A 199 -13.55 -1.03 -0.06
C THR A 199 -12.71 0.23 -0.26
N MET A 200 -13.01 0.98 -1.32
CA MET A 200 -12.31 2.24 -1.61
C MET A 200 -12.68 3.31 -0.59
N SER A 201 -11.74 4.17 -0.24
CA SER A 201 -12.01 5.29 0.66
C SER A 201 -12.80 6.39 -0.04
N LYS A 202 -13.52 7.19 0.76
CA LYS A 202 -14.07 8.47 0.28
C LYS A 202 -12.93 9.35 -0.21
N GLU A 203 -13.14 9.99 -1.35
CA GLU A 203 -12.17 10.90 -1.88
C GLU A 203 -12.12 12.22 -1.12
N ILE A 204 -10.88 12.69 -0.91
CA ILE A 204 -10.63 14.08 -0.54
C ILE A 204 -10.20 14.78 -1.85
N PRO A 205 -11.03 15.72 -2.37
CA PRO A 205 -10.70 16.37 -3.64
C PRO A 205 -9.35 17.08 -3.57
N LEU A 206 -8.50 16.82 -4.54
CA LEU A 206 -7.24 17.52 -4.73
C LEU A 206 -7.30 18.29 -6.06
N ASP A 207 -7.00 19.57 -6.01
CA ASP A 207 -6.82 20.35 -7.23
C ASP A 207 -5.62 19.80 -8.03
N LYS A 208 -5.88 19.38 -9.27
CA LYS A 208 -4.84 18.87 -10.18
C LYS A 208 -3.66 19.84 -10.33
N LYS A 209 -3.91 21.14 -10.24
CA LYS A 209 -2.86 22.18 -10.29
C LYS A 209 -1.91 22.11 -9.10
N VAL A 210 -2.34 21.53 -7.96
CA VAL A 210 -1.45 21.30 -6.81
C VAL A 210 -0.43 20.23 -7.15
N TYR A 211 -0.83 19.13 -7.79
CA TYR A 211 0.12 18.09 -8.23
C TYR A 211 1.24 18.68 -9.10
N ASP A 212 0.89 19.50 -10.09
CA ASP A 212 1.88 20.09 -11.01
C ASP A 212 2.87 21.00 -10.25
N LYS A 213 2.40 21.64 -9.18
CA LYS A 213 3.25 22.51 -8.35
C LYS A 213 4.18 21.72 -7.44
N ILE A 214 3.68 20.64 -6.81
CA ILE A 214 4.45 19.89 -5.81
C ILE A 214 5.36 18.81 -6.40
N THR A 215 5.10 18.32 -7.62
CA THR A 215 5.99 17.35 -8.27
C THR A 215 7.32 18.01 -8.66
N GLY A 216 8.39 17.25 -8.58
CA GLY A 216 9.75 17.68 -8.89
C GLY A 216 10.77 17.27 -7.85
N LEU A 217 11.99 17.79 -8.00
CA LEU A 217 13.14 17.49 -7.16
C LEU A 217 13.23 18.51 -6.01
N TYR A 218 13.50 18.03 -4.81
CA TYR A 218 13.69 18.82 -3.60
C TYR A 218 15.06 18.54 -3.01
N ASP A 219 15.82 19.59 -2.80
CA ASP A 219 17.07 19.53 -2.04
C ASP A 219 16.74 19.49 -0.54
N ILE A 220 17.24 18.46 0.15
CA ILE A 220 17.07 18.27 1.59
C ILE A 220 18.39 18.43 2.35
N GLY A 221 19.41 18.97 1.70
CA GLY A 221 20.74 19.20 2.26
C GLY A 221 21.69 18.02 2.12
N ASP A 222 22.98 18.27 2.34
CA ASP A 222 24.04 17.24 2.33
C ASP A 222 24.09 16.39 1.04
N ASN A 223 23.83 16.99 -0.12
CA ASN A 223 23.71 16.31 -1.42
C ASN A 223 22.65 15.20 -1.45
N ASN A 224 21.62 15.32 -0.62
CA ASN A 224 20.49 14.42 -0.63
C ASN A 224 19.25 15.08 -1.26
N PHE A 225 18.47 14.28 -1.94
CA PHE A 225 17.31 14.74 -2.69
C PHE A 225 16.09 13.85 -2.46
N ILE A 226 14.93 14.48 -2.41
CA ILE A 226 13.63 13.82 -2.52
C ILE A 226 12.98 14.27 -3.82
N GLU A 227 12.50 13.32 -4.60
CA GLU A 227 11.76 13.58 -5.84
C GLU A 227 10.32 13.10 -5.67
N PHE A 228 9.37 13.99 -5.97
CA PHE A 228 7.96 13.65 -6.05
C PHE A 228 7.54 13.58 -7.51
N ILE A 229 6.96 12.43 -7.90
CA ILE A 229 6.56 12.13 -9.27
C ILE A 229 5.08 11.74 -9.28
N LYS A 230 4.32 12.32 -10.18
CA LYS A 230 2.99 11.84 -10.48
C LYS A 230 3.07 10.64 -11.43
N SER A 231 2.47 9.53 -11.03
CA SER A 231 2.31 8.34 -11.87
C SER A 231 0.86 7.90 -11.77
N ASP A 232 0.10 8.11 -12.83
CA ASP A 232 -1.37 7.98 -12.83
C ASP A 232 -2.00 8.83 -11.72
N ASP A 233 -2.74 8.23 -10.80
CA ASP A 233 -3.34 8.86 -9.64
C ASP A 233 -2.53 8.66 -8.33
N LEU A 234 -1.26 8.22 -8.46
CA LEU A 234 -0.29 8.12 -7.36
C LEU A 234 0.66 9.31 -7.33
N LEU A 235 0.95 9.79 -6.13
CA LEU A 235 2.16 10.58 -5.88
C LEU A 235 3.25 9.63 -5.37
N LEU A 236 4.26 9.42 -6.20
CA LEU A 236 5.42 8.60 -5.84
C LEU A 236 6.50 9.48 -5.22
N MET A 237 7.17 8.95 -4.21
CA MET A 237 8.33 9.55 -3.58
C MET A 237 9.57 8.71 -3.82
N LYS A 238 10.62 9.33 -4.37
CA LYS A 238 11.95 8.75 -4.45
C LYS A 238 12.89 9.49 -3.51
N GLN A 239 13.85 8.79 -2.96
CA GLN A 239 14.96 9.38 -2.23
C GLN A 239 16.26 8.96 -2.93
N ASN A 240 17.07 9.94 -3.30
CA ASN A 240 18.32 9.74 -4.04
C ASN A 240 18.15 8.81 -5.26
N GLY A 241 17.05 9.00 -6.01
CA GLY A 241 16.73 8.23 -7.21
C GLY A 241 16.04 6.88 -6.96
N GLN A 242 16.06 6.37 -5.73
CA GLN A 242 15.40 5.10 -5.40
C GLN A 242 13.93 5.34 -5.01
N LEU A 243 13.02 4.57 -5.60
CA LEU A 243 11.61 4.59 -5.24
C LEU A 243 11.44 4.10 -3.79
N TRP A 244 10.73 4.90 -2.99
CA TRP A 244 10.52 4.61 -1.59
C TRP A 244 9.05 4.40 -1.23
N ALA A 245 8.18 5.30 -1.65
CA ALA A 245 6.78 5.26 -1.23
C ALA A 245 5.82 5.76 -2.31
N SER A 246 4.57 5.34 -2.19
CA SER A 246 3.41 6.04 -2.73
C SER A 246 2.72 6.81 -1.62
N LEU A 247 2.21 7.98 -1.93
CA LEU A 247 1.61 8.89 -0.99
C LEU A 247 0.17 9.20 -1.40
N LYS A 248 -0.74 9.10 -0.44
CA LYS A 248 -2.15 9.45 -0.58
C LYS A 248 -2.39 10.84 0.00
N TYR A 249 -3.17 11.66 -0.71
CA TYR A 249 -3.59 12.98 -0.22
C TYR A 249 -4.56 12.87 0.95
N ILE A 250 -4.31 13.62 2.01
CA ILE A 250 -5.11 13.62 3.24
C ILE A 250 -5.66 15.00 3.60
N GLY A 251 -5.54 15.97 2.68
CA GLY A 251 -5.98 17.36 2.89
C GLY A 251 -4.83 18.32 3.20
N ASN A 252 -5.08 19.62 3.09
CA ASN A 252 -4.14 20.70 3.45
C ASN A 252 -2.74 20.54 2.84
N ASN A 253 -2.66 20.22 1.54
CA ASN A 253 -1.40 19.95 0.84
C ASN A 253 -0.51 18.90 1.54
N THR A 254 -1.12 17.97 2.26
CA THR A 254 -0.42 16.91 3.01
C THR A 254 -0.76 15.56 2.42
N PHE A 255 0.25 14.70 2.34
CA PHE A 255 0.18 13.35 1.79
C PHE A 255 0.83 12.37 2.76
N GLU A 256 0.31 11.16 2.82
CA GLU A 256 0.82 10.08 3.68
C GLU A 256 1.05 8.81 2.90
N GLY A 257 2.13 8.11 3.23
CA GLY A 257 2.40 6.74 2.79
C GLY A 257 1.65 5.69 3.61
N GLY A 258 1.87 4.42 3.31
CA GLY A 258 1.25 3.31 4.04
C GLY A 258 1.54 3.35 5.54
N ILE A 259 0.54 3.07 6.35
CA ILE A 259 0.56 3.14 7.83
C ILE A 259 0.92 4.53 8.41
N GLY A 260 0.73 5.62 7.63
CA GLY A 260 0.93 7.01 8.09
C GLY A 260 2.28 7.61 7.74
N TYR A 261 3.21 6.83 7.21
CA TYR A 261 4.56 7.30 6.86
C TYR A 261 5.05 6.75 5.51
N PRO A 262 5.91 7.50 4.79
CA PRO A 262 6.33 8.87 5.06
C PRO A 262 5.15 9.84 4.96
N LYS A 263 5.24 10.95 5.69
CA LYS A 263 4.27 12.05 5.63
C LYS A 263 4.94 13.25 5.00
N ALA A 264 4.37 13.78 3.91
CA ALA A 264 4.87 14.94 3.20
C ALA A 264 3.86 16.07 3.22
N SER A 265 4.25 17.24 3.70
CA SER A 265 3.45 18.46 3.70
C SER A 265 4.11 19.52 2.83
N PHE A 266 3.32 20.21 2.00
CA PHE A 266 3.83 21.19 1.04
C PHE A 266 3.30 22.59 1.34
N GLU A 267 4.21 23.55 1.36
CA GLU A 267 3.92 24.97 1.48
C GLU A 267 4.17 25.67 0.15
N LEU A 268 3.12 26.22 -0.44
CA LEU A 268 3.18 26.95 -1.69
C LEU A 268 3.36 28.43 -1.38
N GLN A 269 4.53 28.99 -1.68
CA GLN A 269 4.87 30.39 -1.45
C GLN A 269 4.28 31.29 -2.56
N LYS A 270 4.08 32.57 -2.24
CA LYS A 270 3.57 33.57 -3.21
C LYS A 270 4.53 33.82 -4.37
N ASP A 271 5.81 33.65 -4.16
CA ASP A 271 6.87 33.80 -5.17
C ASP A 271 7.03 32.60 -6.09
N GLY A 272 6.18 31.57 -5.93
CA GLY A 272 6.24 30.33 -6.69
C GLY A 272 7.15 29.26 -6.08
N THR A 273 7.91 29.58 -5.05
CA THR A 273 8.72 28.57 -4.33
C THR A 273 7.80 27.55 -3.64
N VAL A 274 8.21 26.28 -3.66
CA VAL A 274 7.53 25.21 -2.95
C VAL A 274 8.50 24.62 -1.92
N LYS A 275 8.08 24.61 -0.66
CA LYS A 275 8.79 23.92 0.42
C LYS A 275 8.08 22.62 0.75
N ALA A 276 8.84 21.59 1.08
CA ALA A 276 8.33 20.33 1.57
C ALA A 276 8.90 20.02 2.94
N VAL A 277 8.04 19.55 3.85
CA VAL A 277 8.45 18.91 5.10
C VAL A 277 8.09 17.44 5.01
N VAL A 278 9.10 16.58 5.05
CA VAL A 278 8.91 15.13 4.94
C VAL A 278 9.33 14.48 6.25
N VAL A 279 8.39 13.78 6.87
CA VAL A 279 8.64 13.01 8.10
C VAL A 279 8.62 11.52 7.73
N THR A 280 9.70 10.83 8.08
CA THR A 280 9.83 9.38 7.92
C THR A 280 9.91 8.73 9.28
N GLU A 281 9.50 7.48 9.39
CA GLU A 281 9.62 6.72 10.65
C GLU A 281 10.59 5.54 10.53
N ILE A 282 11.04 5.20 9.33
CA ILE A 282 11.89 4.04 9.08
C ILE A 282 13.24 4.50 8.49
N PRO A 283 14.33 3.99 9.00
CA PRO A 283 14.52 3.14 10.18
C PRO A 283 14.30 3.88 11.51
N THR A 284 14.32 5.21 11.48
CA THR A 284 14.10 6.10 12.64
C THR A 284 13.26 7.29 12.23
N LEU A 285 12.59 7.90 13.19
CA LEU A 285 11.88 9.15 12.97
C LEU A 285 12.85 10.24 12.52
N LYS A 286 12.69 10.71 11.28
CA LYS A 286 13.49 11.80 10.72
C LYS A 286 12.58 12.81 10.05
N THR A 287 12.97 14.08 10.14
CA THR A 287 12.31 15.18 9.43
C THR A 287 13.28 15.77 8.43
N TYR A 288 12.84 15.87 7.19
CA TYR A 288 13.59 16.54 6.12
C TYR A 288 12.84 17.79 5.71
N ASN A 289 13.58 18.89 5.58
CA ASN A 289 13.06 20.14 5.04
C ASN A 289 13.64 20.32 3.64
N GLY A 290 12.79 20.35 2.63
CA GLY A 290 13.21 20.45 1.24
C GLY A 290 12.71 21.72 0.57
N ILE A 291 13.53 22.26 -0.33
CA ILE A 291 13.14 23.35 -1.24
C ILE A 291 13.15 22.80 -2.65
N LYS A 292 12.04 23.00 -3.36
CA LYS A 292 11.90 22.54 -4.74
C LYS A 292 12.86 23.27 -5.66
N TYR A 293 13.63 22.54 -6.45
CA TYR A 293 14.36 23.11 -7.55
C TYR A 293 13.39 23.70 -8.57
N LEU A 294 13.47 24.99 -8.79
CA LEU A 294 12.83 25.64 -9.93
C LEU A 294 13.59 25.17 -11.18
N LYS A 295 12.89 24.61 -12.15
CA LYS A 295 13.51 24.31 -13.44
C LYS A 295 14.09 25.60 -14.00
N TYR A 296 15.40 25.68 -14.08
CA TYR A 296 16.02 26.64 -14.99
C TYR A 296 15.68 26.17 -16.40
N ASN A 297 14.87 26.93 -17.11
CA ASN A 297 14.72 26.75 -18.56
C ASN A 297 16.09 27.11 -19.16
N PHE A 298 16.84 26.11 -19.59
CA PHE A 298 17.98 26.30 -20.46
C PHE A 298 17.49 26.48 -21.88
#